data_70f1c6bdf96c8e51c606a47417051e1b
#
_entry.id   70f1c6bdf96c8e51c606a47417051e1b
#
_cell.length_a   1.000
_cell.length_b   1.000
_cell.length_c   1.000
_cell.angle_alpha   90.00
_cell.angle_beta   90.00
_cell.angle_gamma   90.00
#
_symmetry.space_group_name_H-M   'P 1'
#
loop_
_entity.id
_entity.type
_entity.pdbx_description
1 polymer ?
#
loop_
_entity_poly.entity_id
_entity_poly.type
_entity_poly.pdbx_seq_one_letter_code
_entity_poly.pdbx_strand_id
1 'polypeptide(L)'
;MPQESSPAIAALVKALEALPGYGPRSAQRAAFFLLSPKRRGELQALRQALADAETKVHRCPRCRTWCEGAVCEICADPSRDASLLCVVETVQDQMALEKSLNWPGLYFILGGRLSPMDDMGPTESGFPELLVRIEEGLAENGLREIVVATSYTPEGDATAYYLMGAVKKRWPQLRITRLARGLPSGLEVEYTDLATIAAAIEDRRQIG
;
A
#
# COMPACT_ATOMS: atom_id res chain seq x y z
N MET A 1 -13.73 44.49 -12.08
CA MET A 1 -14.38 43.22 -11.70
C MET A 1 -13.48 42.11 -12.20
N PRO A 2 -13.00 41.15 -11.36
CA PRO A 2 -12.33 39.97 -11.89
C PRO A 2 -13.37 39.22 -12.72
N GLN A 3 -13.01 38.85 -13.95
CA GLN A 3 -13.85 38.07 -14.84
C GLN A 3 -14.17 36.76 -14.14
N GLU A 4 -15.41 36.56 -13.70
CA GLU A 4 -15.83 35.29 -13.12
C GLU A 4 -15.58 34.20 -14.15
N SER A 5 -14.69 33.29 -13.80
CA SER A 5 -14.40 32.11 -14.64
C SER A 5 -15.70 31.33 -14.85
N SER A 6 -15.93 30.81 -16.05
CA SER A 6 -17.07 29.93 -16.34
C SER A 6 -17.24 28.88 -15.20
N PRO A 7 -18.49 28.62 -14.75
CA PRO A 7 -18.72 27.60 -13.68
C PRO A 7 -18.06 26.25 -13.97
N ALA A 8 -18.01 25.86 -15.26
CA ALA A 8 -17.35 24.62 -15.66
C ALA A 8 -15.82 24.67 -15.47
N ILE A 9 -15.19 25.83 -15.72
CA ILE A 9 -13.75 26.02 -15.47
C ILE A 9 -13.48 25.98 -13.96
N ALA A 10 -14.30 26.66 -13.17
CA ALA A 10 -14.17 26.65 -11.72
C ALA A 10 -14.32 25.24 -11.14
N ALA A 11 -15.28 24.45 -11.61
CA ALA A 11 -15.46 23.07 -11.21
C ALA A 11 -14.24 22.18 -11.55
N LEU A 12 -13.69 22.33 -12.77
CA LEU A 12 -12.48 21.60 -13.18
C LEU A 12 -11.26 21.97 -12.31
N VAL A 13 -11.05 23.27 -12.06
CA VAL A 13 -9.95 23.73 -11.17
C VAL A 13 -10.10 23.13 -9.78
N LYS A 14 -11.31 23.19 -9.20
CA LYS A 14 -11.59 22.64 -7.86
C LYS A 14 -11.37 21.12 -7.81
N ALA A 15 -11.76 20.39 -8.85
CA ALA A 15 -11.53 18.94 -8.92
C ALA A 15 -10.04 18.60 -8.99
N LEU A 16 -9.25 19.36 -9.76
CA LEU A 16 -7.81 19.19 -9.84
C LEU A 16 -7.10 19.60 -8.54
N GLU A 17 -7.58 20.64 -7.85
CA GLU A 17 -7.02 21.11 -6.58
C GLU A 17 -7.21 20.10 -5.44
N ALA A 18 -8.23 19.25 -5.54
CA ALA A 18 -8.45 18.18 -4.58
C ALA A 18 -7.43 17.02 -4.69
N LEU A 19 -6.62 17.00 -5.76
CA LEU A 19 -5.59 15.97 -5.95
C LEU A 19 -4.35 16.29 -5.10
N PRO A 20 -3.72 15.26 -4.45
CA PRO A 20 -2.49 15.47 -3.70
C PRO A 20 -1.38 16.11 -4.56
N GLY A 21 -0.71 17.13 -4.02
CA GLY A 21 0.35 17.84 -4.72
C GLY A 21 -0.12 18.94 -5.68
N TYR A 22 -1.43 19.09 -5.86
CA TYR A 22 -2.00 20.19 -6.66
C TYR A 22 -2.45 21.33 -5.75
N GLY A 23 -1.68 22.42 -5.74
CA GLY A 23 -2.15 23.68 -5.16
C GLY A 23 -2.97 24.49 -6.18
N PRO A 24 -3.62 25.62 -5.72
CA PRO A 24 -4.52 26.44 -6.56
C PRO A 24 -3.89 26.87 -7.90
N ARG A 25 -2.64 27.30 -7.88
CA ARG A 25 -1.91 27.75 -9.09
C ARG A 25 -1.65 26.60 -10.06
N SER A 26 -1.28 25.42 -9.55
CA SER A 26 -1.01 24.24 -10.38
C SER A 26 -2.29 23.68 -10.98
N ALA A 27 -3.37 23.63 -10.22
CA ALA A 27 -4.70 23.21 -10.68
C ALA A 27 -5.23 24.12 -11.79
N GLN A 28 -5.14 25.44 -11.59
CA GLN A 28 -5.55 26.43 -12.61
C GLN A 28 -4.73 26.29 -13.90
N ARG A 29 -3.39 26.13 -13.78
CA ARG A 29 -2.51 25.93 -14.94
C ARG A 29 -2.84 24.64 -15.70
N ALA A 30 -3.09 23.55 -14.99
CA ALA A 30 -3.49 22.27 -15.58
C ALA A 30 -4.84 22.37 -16.29
N ALA A 31 -5.83 23.04 -15.68
CA ALA A 31 -7.13 23.26 -16.30
C ALA A 31 -7.02 24.03 -17.63
N PHE A 32 -6.30 25.15 -17.65
CA PHE A 32 -6.11 25.92 -18.88
C PHE A 32 -5.27 25.19 -19.93
N PHE A 33 -4.30 24.38 -19.50
CA PHE A 33 -3.55 23.52 -20.42
C PHE A 33 -4.50 22.54 -21.15
N LEU A 34 -5.36 21.83 -20.39
CA LEU A 34 -6.31 20.86 -20.95
C LEU A 34 -7.38 21.50 -21.83
N LEU A 35 -7.82 22.73 -21.50
CA LEU A 35 -8.83 23.45 -22.25
C LEU A 35 -8.29 24.13 -23.53
N SER A 36 -6.98 24.16 -23.71
CA SER A 36 -6.38 24.71 -24.93
C SER A 36 -6.85 23.94 -26.16
N PRO A 37 -7.25 24.63 -27.27
CA PRO A 37 -7.69 23.96 -28.50
C PRO A 37 -6.69 22.95 -29.06
N LYS A 38 -5.39 23.20 -28.86
CA LYS A 38 -4.29 22.32 -29.30
C LYS A 38 -4.16 21.04 -28.43
N ARG A 39 -4.83 20.99 -27.29
CA ARG A 39 -4.73 19.90 -26.28
C ARG A 39 -6.04 19.13 -26.08
N ARG A 40 -6.95 19.23 -27.05
CA ARG A 40 -8.24 18.55 -26.97
C ARG A 40 -8.12 17.02 -26.91
N GLY A 41 -7.08 16.48 -27.55
CA GLY A 41 -6.75 15.05 -27.48
C GLY A 41 -6.38 14.60 -26.08
N GLU A 42 -5.53 15.36 -25.38
CA GLU A 42 -5.12 15.08 -24.01
C GLU A 42 -6.30 15.16 -23.02
N LEU A 43 -7.19 16.13 -23.19
CA LEU A 43 -8.41 16.22 -22.38
C LEU A 43 -9.31 14.99 -22.57
N GLN A 44 -9.50 14.55 -23.81
CA GLN A 44 -10.30 13.37 -24.12
C GLN A 44 -9.65 12.09 -23.58
N ALA A 45 -8.33 11.94 -23.75
CA ALA A 45 -7.57 10.80 -23.23
C ALA A 45 -7.66 10.71 -21.71
N LEU A 46 -7.47 11.85 -21.00
CA LEU A 46 -7.61 11.88 -19.54
C LEU A 46 -9.02 11.51 -19.10
N ARG A 47 -10.05 12.06 -19.74
CA ARG A 47 -11.45 11.72 -19.45
C ARG A 47 -11.71 10.23 -19.61
N GLN A 48 -11.23 9.66 -20.73
CA GLN A 48 -11.41 8.23 -21.00
C GLN A 48 -10.68 7.37 -19.98
N ALA A 49 -9.41 7.71 -19.67
CA ALA A 49 -8.62 6.96 -18.67
C ALA A 49 -9.27 6.97 -17.28
N LEU A 50 -9.84 8.10 -16.85
CA LEU A 50 -10.58 8.18 -15.59
C LEU A 50 -11.84 7.31 -15.61
N ALA A 51 -12.62 7.35 -16.70
CA ALA A 51 -13.83 6.53 -16.85
C ALA A 51 -13.49 5.02 -16.89
N ASP A 52 -12.41 4.64 -17.58
CA ASP A 52 -11.94 3.27 -17.62
C ASP A 52 -11.48 2.80 -16.24
N ALA A 53 -10.71 3.62 -15.52
CA ALA A 53 -10.27 3.29 -14.16
C ALA A 53 -11.46 3.14 -13.20
N GLU A 54 -12.44 4.05 -13.26
CA GLU A 54 -13.64 3.99 -12.42
C GLU A 54 -14.46 2.70 -12.65
N THR A 55 -14.57 2.26 -13.91
CA THR A 55 -15.43 1.13 -14.26
C THR A 55 -14.74 -0.22 -14.22
N LYS A 56 -13.42 -0.29 -14.49
CA LYS A 56 -12.69 -1.56 -14.64
C LYS A 56 -11.85 -1.92 -13.42
N VAL A 57 -11.34 -0.91 -12.69
CA VAL A 57 -10.42 -1.17 -11.58
C VAL A 57 -11.17 -1.38 -10.28
N HIS A 58 -10.87 -2.50 -9.62
CA HIS A 58 -11.44 -2.84 -8.32
C HIS A 58 -10.38 -3.46 -7.40
N ARG A 59 -10.73 -3.68 -6.15
CA ARG A 59 -9.86 -4.38 -5.18
C ARG A 59 -9.88 -5.88 -5.44
N CYS A 60 -8.69 -6.48 -5.56
CA CYS A 60 -8.56 -7.93 -5.61
C CYS A 60 -9.19 -8.55 -4.36
N PRO A 61 -10.12 -9.51 -4.48
CA PRO A 61 -10.79 -10.11 -3.34
C PRO A 61 -9.85 -10.90 -2.42
N ARG A 62 -8.68 -11.34 -2.94
CA ARG A 62 -7.71 -12.11 -2.15
C ARG A 62 -6.70 -11.26 -1.40
N CYS A 63 -6.12 -10.24 -2.04
CA CYS A 63 -5.02 -9.47 -1.46
C CYS A 63 -5.29 -7.98 -1.30
N ARG A 64 -6.42 -7.47 -1.83
CA ARG A 64 -6.85 -6.06 -1.79
C ARG A 64 -5.96 -5.09 -2.59
N THR A 65 -5.08 -5.56 -3.47
CA THR A 65 -4.45 -4.69 -4.46
C THR A 65 -5.46 -4.24 -5.53
N TRP A 66 -5.09 -3.28 -6.34
CA TRP A 66 -5.92 -2.88 -7.48
C TRP A 66 -5.74 -3.85 -8.65
N CYS A 67 -6.83 -4.25 -9.29
CA CYS A 67 -6.82 -5.11 -10.47
C CYS A 67 -8.07 -4.88 -11.34
N GLU A 68 -8.02 -5.40 -12.58
CA GLU A 68 -9.16 -5.40 -13.52
C GLU A 68 -9.75 -6.81 -13.70
N GLY A 69 -8.98 -7.86 -13.44
CA GLY A 69 -9.41 -9.26 -13.52
C GLY A 69 -10.09 -9.75 -12.24
N ALA A 70 -10.69 -10.93 -12.26
CA ALA A 70 -11.34 -11.55 -11.09
C ALA A 70 -10.43 -11.58 -9.84
N VAL A 71 -9.12 -11.78 -10.05
CA VAL A 71 -8.05 -11.62 -9.05
C VAL A 71 -6.85 -10.96 -9.73
N CYS A 72 -5.94 -10.35 -8.94
CA CYS A 72 -4.74 -9.72 -9.49
C CYS A 72 -3.74 -10.78 -10.02
N GLU A 73 -2.81 -10.33 -10.84
CA GLU A 73 -1.78 -11.18 -11.46
C GLU A 73 -0.97 -11.97 -10.42
N ILE A 74 -0.58 -11.36 -9.30
CA ILE A 74 0.17 -12.03 -8.22
C ILE A 74 -0.66 -13.16 -7.58
N CYS A 75 -1.96 -12.92 -7.32
CA CYS A 75 -2.83 -13.95 -6.75
C CYS A 75 -3.23 -15.04 -7.73
N ALA A 76 -3.13 -14.78 -9.03
CA ALA A 76 -3.40 -15.73 -10.11
C ALA A 76 -2.17 -16.55 -10.51
N ASP A 77 -0.97 -16.12 -10.13
CA ASP A 77 0.29 -16.76 -10.52
C ASP A 77 0.52 -18.07 -9.74
N PRO A 78 0.46 -19.24 -10.40
CA PRO A 78 0.65 -20.54 -9.75
C PRO A 78 2.10 -20.80 -9.31
N SER A 79 3.06 -19.97 -9.73
CA SER A 79 4.46 -20.10 -9.32
C SER A 79 4.71 -19.53 -7.92
N ARG A 80 3.75 -18.78 -7.35
CA ARG A 80 3.87 -18.19 -6.01
C ARG A 80 3.71 -19.22 -4.92
N ASP A 81 4.54 -19.10 -3.88
CA ASP A 81 4.44 -19.94 -2.69
C ASP A 81 3.26 -19.47 -1.82
N ALA A 82 2.12 -20.13 -1.98
CA ALA A 82 0.90 -19.81 -1.24
C ALA A 82 0.99 -20.10 0.28
N SER A 83 2.06 -20.78 0.73
CA SER A 83 2.32 -21.00 2.16
C SER A 83 2.93 -19.79 2.88
N LEU A 84 3.28 -18.75 2.13
CA LEU A 84 3.89 -17.50 2.63
C LEU A 84 2.97 -16.32 2.35
N LEU A 85 2.61 -15.54 3.38
CA LEU A 85 1.76 -14.35 3.25
C LEU A 85 2.50 -13.12 3.80
N CYS A 86 2.78 -12.13 2.96
CA CYS A 86 3.32 -10.85 3.36
C CYS A 86 2.19 -9.84 3.56
N VAL A 87 2.09 -9.28 4.77
CA VAL A 87 1.09 -8.27 5.11
C VAL A 87 1.75 -6.90 5.07
N VAL A 88 1.24 -6.03 4.19
CA VAL A 88 1.72 -4.66 3.96
C VAL A 88 0.62 -3.63 4.26
N GLU A 89 0.99 -2.38 4.51
CA GLU A 89 0.06 -1.29 4.79
C GLU A 89 -0.64 -0.80 3.52
N THR A 90 0.11 -0.64 2.42
CA THR A 90 -0.36 0.00 1.19
C THR A 90 0.02 -0.80 -0.07
N VAL A 91 -0.61 -0.44 -1.20
CA VAL A 91 -0.25 -0.97 -2.53
C VAL A 91 1.17 -0.57 -2.92
N GLN A 92 1.61 0.62 -2.51
CA GLN A 92 2.96 1.12 -2.78
C GLN A 92 4.02 0.26 -2.10
N ASP A 93 3.76 -0.18 -0.87
CA ASP A 93 4.66 -1.10 -0.14
C ASP A 93 4.76 -2.45 -0.86
N GLN A 94 3.62 -3.00 -1.30
CA GLN A 94 3.59 -4.21 -2.13
C GLN A 94 4.45 -4.04 -3.39
N MET A 95 4.26 -2.94 -4.14
CA MET A 95 5.01 -2.67 -5.35
C MET A 95 6.51 -2.52 -5.10
N ALA A 96 6.91 -1.94 -3.97
CA ALA A 96 8.30 -1.82 -3.57
C ALA A 96 8.93 -3.18 -3.28
N LEU A 97 8.23 -4.05 -2.55
CA LEU A 97 8.67 -5.41 -2.27
C LEU A 97 8.76 -6.27 -3.54
N GLU A 98 7.79 -6.19 -4.44
CA GLU A 98 7.83 -6.87 -5.74
C GLU A 98 9.04 -6.45 -6.59
N LYS A 99 9.38 -5.17 -6.60
CA LYS A 99 10.56 -4.67 -7.31
C LYS A 99 11.87 -5.22 -6.76
N SER A 100 11.91 -5.66 -5.51
CA SER A 100 13.10 -6.30 -4.92
C SER A 100 13.37 -7.69 -5.49
N LEU A 101 12.38 -8.33 -6.15
CA LEU A 101 12.42 -9.66 -6.75
C LEU A 101 12.77 -10.79 -5.77
N ASN A 102 12.69 -10.56 -4.46
CA ASN A 102 13.11 -11.50 -3.42
C ASN A 102 11.95 -12.16 -2.66
N TRP A 103 10.69 -11.74 -2.92
CA TRP A 103 9.54 -12.30 -2.23
C TRP A 103 8.81 -13.33 -3.10
N PRO A 104 8.82 -14.62 -2.76
CA PRO A 104 8.17 -15.66 -3.56
C PRO A 104 6.69 -15.86 -3.22
N GLY A 105 6.22 -15.33 -2.09
CA GLY A 105 4.88 -15.58 -1.54
C GLY A 105 3.79 -14.66 -2.07
N LEU A 106 2.65 -14.74 -1.41
CA LEU A 106 1.49 -13.90 -1.65
C LEU A 106 1.47 -12.67 -0.73
N TYR A 107 0.57 -11.74 -1.00
CA TYR A 107 0.42 -10.51 -0.23
C TYR A 107 -0.99 -10.35 0.34
N PHE A 108 -1.08 -9.51 1.36
CA PHE A 108 -2.33 -8.90 1.82
C PHE A 108 -2.10 -7.42 2.16
N ILE A 109 -2.96 -6.55 1.65
CA ILE A 109 -2.86 -5.11 1.82
C ILE A 109 -3.91 -4.66 2.84
N LEU A 110 -3.44 -4.13 3.95
CA LEU A 110 -4.32 -3.63 5.03
C LEU A 110 -5.16 -2.42 4.55
N GLY A 111 -4.61 -1.56 3.68
CA GLY A 111 -5.27 -0.35 3.24
C GLY A 111 -5.01 0.85 4.14
N GLY A 112 -4.14 0.68 5.12
CA GLY A 112 -3.70 1.70 6.07
C GLY A 112 -3.13 1.09 7.33
N ARG A 113 -2.69 1.93 8.25
CA ARG A 113 -2.20 1.58 9.59
C ARG A 113 -3.19 2.03 10.65
N LEU A 114 -3.15 1.42 11.81
CA LEU A 114 -3.94 1.88 12.95
C LEU A 114 -3.52 3.29 13.33
N SER A 115 -4.45 4.22 13.30
CA SER A 115 -4.23 5.63 13.65
C SER A 115 -5.48 6.19 14.31
N PRO A 116 -5.44 6.41 15.62
CA PRO A 116 -6.56 7.06 16.32
C PRO A 116 -6.81 8.49 15.85
N MET A 117 -5.78 9.16 15.29
CA MET A 117 -5.91 10.54 14.77
C MET A 117 -6.64 10.59 13.43
N ASP A 118 -6.60 9.50 12.66
CA ASP A 118 -7.21 9.40 11.33
C ASP A 118 -8.49 8.54 11.36
N ASP A 119 -9.05 8.27 12.53
CA ASP A 119 -10.19 7.36 12.76
C ASP A 119 -10.01 5.97 12.11
N MET A 120 -8.74 5.54 11.97
CA MET A 120 -8.37 4.27 11.35
C MET A 120 -8.26 3.19 12.42
N GLY A 121 -9.36 2.49 12.66
CA GLY A 121 -9.41 1.34 13.56
C GLY A 121 -9.11 0.02 12.84
N PRO A 122 -9.21 -1.12 13.58
CA PRO A 122 -8.98 -2.44 13.00
C PRO A 122 -9.94 -2.78 11.85
N THR A 123 -11.19 -2.36 11.92
CA THR A 123 -12.21 -2.63 10.89
C THR A 123 -11.84 -1.88 9.58
N GLU A 124 -11.54 -0.60 9.69
CA GLU A 124 -11.17 0.27 8.57
C GLU A 124 -9.87 -0.17 7.92
N SER A 125 -8.94 -0.71 8.72
CA SER A 125 -7.64 -1.22 8.27
C SER A 125 -7.72 -2.62 7.63
N GLY A 126 -8.92 -3.22 7.48
CA GLY A 126 -9.09 -4.52 6.83
C GLY A 126 -8.57 -5.72 7.61
N PHE A 127 -8.47 -5.63 8.94
CA PHE A 127 -8.11 -6.77 9.78
C PHE A 127 -9.12 -7.92 9.72
N PRO A 128 -10.44 -7.70 9.68
CA PRO A 128 -11.40 -8.78 9.55
C PRO A 128 -11.15 -9.61 8.29
N GLU A 129 -10.90 -8.97 7.16
CA GLU A 129 -10.63 -9.62 5.88
C GLU A 129 -9.29 -10.36 5.91
N LEU A 130 -8.28 -9.81 6.61
CA LEU A 130 -7.02 -10.51 6.80
C LEU A 130 -7.21 -11.82 7.58
N LEU A 131 -8.01 -11.82 8.64
CA LEU A 131 -8.28 -13.03 9.42
C LEU A 131 -8.98 -14.10 8.57
N VAL A 132 -9.93 -13.71 7.73
CA VAL A 132 -10.57 -14.62 6.76
C VAL A 132 -9.52 -15.17 5.78
N ARG A 133 -8.67 -14.29 5.22
CA ARG A 133 -7.62 -14.69 4.28
C ARG A 133 -6.61 -15.67 4.89
N ILE A 134 -6.29 -15.51 6.18
CA ILE A 134 -5.41 -16.44 6.92
C ILE A 134 -6.11 -17.80 7.09
N GLU A 135 -7.39 -17.80 7.47
CA GLU A 135 -8.17 -19.03 7.66
C GLU A 135 -8.27 -19.85 6.36
N GLU A 136 -8.58 -19.18 5.25
CA GLU A 136 -8.56 -19.80 3.90
C GLU A 136 -7.16 -20.33 3.55
N GLY A 137 -6.11 -19.56 3.82
CA GLY A 137 -4.72 -19.96 3.56
C GLY A 137 -4.31 -21.20 4.35
N LEU A 138 -4.75 -21.32 5.59
CA LEU A 138 -4.50 -22.50 6.42
C LEU A 138 -5.26 -23.72 5.92
N ALA A 139 -6.53 -23.54 5.49
CA ALA A 139 -7.37 -24.63 5.04
C ALA A 139 -6.98 -25.16 3.65
N GLU A 140 -6.66 -24.29 2.70
CA GLU A 140 -6.52 -24.61 1.30
C GLU A 140 -5.06 -24.73 0.83
N ASN A 141 -4.17 -23.88 1.39
CA ASN A 141 -2.83 -23.66 0.85
C ASN A 141 -1.68 -24.04 1.80
N GLY A 142 -1.99 -24.56 2.98
CA GLY A 142 -0.99 -24.91 3.98
C GLY A 142 -0.15 -23.71 4.42
N LEU A 143 -0.80 -22.55 4.65
CA LEU A 143 -0.14 -21.34 5.12
C LEU A 143 0.69 -21.62 6.37
N ARG A 144 1.99 -21.33 6.33
CA ARG A 144 2.95 -21.63 7.39
C ARG A 144 3.61 -20.39 8.00
N GLU A 145 3.64 -19.30 7.25
CA GLU A 145 4.30 -18.07 7.72
C GLU A 145 3.56 -16.81 7.27
N ILE A 146 3.44 -15.87 8.19
CA ILE A 146 3.03 -14.49 7.91
C ILE A 146 4.23 -13.58 8.16
N VAL A 147 4.59 -12.79 7.15
CA VAL A 147 5.61 -11.74 7.27
C VAL A 147 4.90 -10.41 7.44
N VAL A 148 5.07 -9.77 8.58
CA VAL A 148 4.52 -8.44 8.86
C VAL A 148 5.48 -7.40 8.30
N ALA A 149 5.09 -6.74 7.23
CA ALA A 149 5.88 -5.74 6.51
C ALA A 149 5.26 -4.33 6.66
N THR A 150 4.87 -3.99 7.88
CA THR A 150 4.46 -2.62 8.25
C THR A 150 5.68 -1.74 8.47
N SER A 151 5.48 -0.43 8.37
CA SER A 151 6.54 0.55 8.65
C SER A 151 7.03 0.47 10.09
N TYR A 152 8.26 0.96 10.34
CA TYR A 152 8.81 1.09 11.68
C TYR A 152 8.56 2.49 12.26
N THR A 153 7.34 3.00 12.06
CA THR A 153 6.81 4.18 12.74
C THR A 153 5.99 3.77 13.97
N PRO A 154 5.70 4.66 14.93
CA PRO A 154 4.84 4.32 16.06
C PRO A 154 3.51 3.68 15.66
N GLU A 155 2.86 4.17 14.60
CA GLU A 155 1.60 3.64 14.09
C GLU A 155 1.80 2.28 13.39
N GLY A 156 2.89 2.13 12.63
CA GLY A 156 3.25 0.85 11.99
C GLY A 156 3.61 -0.22 13.02
N ASP A 157 4.30 0.15 14.10
CA ASP A 157 4.58 -0.73 15.24
C ASP A 157 3.30 -1.13 15.96
N ALA A 158 2.40 -0.19 16.26
CA ALA A 158 1.11 -0.49 16.88
C ALA A 158 0.28 -1.44 16.01
N THR A 159 0.27 -1.22 14.69
CA THR A 159 -0.38 -2.08 13.72
C THR A 159 0.21 -3.50 13.74
N ALA A 160 1.54 -3.62 13.73
CA ALA A 160 2.23 -4.90 13.81
C ALA A 160 1.89 -5.65 15.09
N TYR A 161 1.98 -4.99 16.25
CA TYR A 161 1.68 -5.62 17.54
C TYR A 161 0.24 -6.08 17.65
N TYR A 162 -0.71 -5.27 17.18
CA TYR A 162 -2.11 -5.66 17.15
C TYR A 162 -2.32 -6.91 16.27
N LEU A 163 -1.78 -6.90 15.06
CA LEU A 163 -1.84 -8.03 14.13
C LEU A 163 -1.26 -9.30 14.76
N MET A 164 -0.02 -9.21 15.27
CA MET A 164 0.68 -10.34 15.89
C MET A 164 -0.12 -10.92 17.06
N GLY A 165 -0.68 -10.06 17.91
CA GLY A 165 -1.50 -10.45 19.04
C GLY A 165 -2.79 -11.18 18.61
N ALA A 166 -3.50 -10.64 17.61
CA ALA A 166 -4.73 -11.22 17.09
C ALA A 166 -4.49 -12.59 16.42
N VAL A 167 -3.43 -12.69 15.60
CA VAL A 167 -3.07 -13.92 14.90
C VAL A 167 -2.59 -14.99 15.87
N LYS A 168 -1.68 -14.65 16.80
CA LYS A 168 -1.16 -15.63 17.80
C LYS A 168 -2.24 -16.14 18.71
N LYS A 169 -3.21 -15.31 19.09
CA LYS A 169 -4.35 -15.74 19.92
C LYS A 169 -5.19 -16.80 19.21
N ARG A 170 -5.37 -16.69 17.89
CA ARG A 170 -6.26 -17.59 17.11
C ARG A 170 -5.49 -18.79 16.55
N TRP A 171 -4.24 -18.61 16.15
CA TRP A 171 -3.36 -19.64 15.55
C TRP A 171 -1.97 -19.60 16.18
N PRO A 172 -1.79 -20.13 17.40
CA PRO A 172 -0.51 -20.07 18.14
C PRO A 172 0.67 -20.71 17.41
N GLN A 173 0.39 -21.71 16.57
CA GLN A 173 1.39 -22.46 15.80
C GLN A 173 1.86 -21.74 14.53
N LEU A 174 1.11 -20.73 14.06
CA LEU A 174 1.48 -20.02 12.85
C LEU A 174 2.72 -19.17 13.07
N ARG A 175 3.72 -19.35 12.20
CA ARG A 175 4.94 -18.54 12.25
C ARG A 175 4.62 -17.10 11.85
N ILE A 176 5.05 -16.15 12.67
CA ILE A 176 4.94 -14.73 12.37
C ILE A 176 6.33 -14.14 12.46
N THR A 177 6.75 -13.50 11.39
CA THR A 177 8.01 -12.78 11.28
C THR A 177 7.77 -11.33 10.91
N ARG A 178 8.79 -10.51 11.02
CA ARG A 178 8.78 -9.11 10.61
C ARG A 178 10.02 -8.83 9.75
N LEU A 179 9.95 -7.84 8.87
CA LEU A 179 11.14 -7.43 8.13
C LEU A 179 12.27 -7.06 9.10
N ALA A 180 13.51 -7.40 8.75
CA ALA A 180 14.64 -7.04 9.58
C ALA A 180 14.91 -5.53 9.55
N ARG A 181 15.31 -4.95 10.69
CA ARG A 181 15.88 -3.61 10.74
C ARG A 181 17.36 -3.71 10.37
N GLY A 182 17.87 -2.72 9.67
CA GLY A 182 19.30 -2.75 9.31
C GLY A 182 19.80 -1.42 8.76
N LEU A 183 21.12 -1.29 8.72
CA LEU A 183 21.78 -0.14 8.10
C LEU A 183 21.56 -0.17 6.59
N PRO A 184 21.26 0.96 5.97
CA PRO A 184 21.13 1.04 4.51
C PRO A 184 22.44 0.71 3.81
N SER A 185 22.40 -0.12 2.77
CA SER A 185 23.58 -0.43 1.97
C SER A 185 24.10 0.81 1.24
N GLY A 186 25.40 1.05 1.29
CA GLY A 186 26.05 2.17 0.63
C GLY A 186 26.02 3.47 1.43
N LEU A 187 25.56 3.45 2.67
CA LEU A 187 25.64 4.58 3.59
C LEU A 187 26.64 4.28 4.68
N GLU A 188 27.48 5.25 5.04
CA GLU A 188 28.42 5.13 6.17
C GLU A 188 27.64 5.24 7.51
N VAL A 189 28.09 4.52 8.53
CA VAL A 189 27.41 4.44 9.83
C VAL A 189 27.23 5.82 10.47
N GLU A 190 28.20 6.73 10.28
CA GLU A 190 28.15 8.09 10.84
C GLU A 190 27.04 8.97 10.27
N TYR A 191 26.49 8.63 9.08
CA TYR A 191 25.37 9.36 8.44
C TYR A 191 24.02 8.71 8.70
N THR A 192 23.99 7.64 9.48
CA THR A 192 22.75 6.96 9.85
C THR A 192 22.20 7.50 11.18
N ASP A 193 20.90 7.65 11.29
CA ASP A 193 20.28 8.09 12.52
C ASP A 193 20.48 7.09 13.69
N LEU A 194 20.52 7.62 14.89
CA LEU A 194 20.85 6.83 16.09
C LEU A 194 19.84 5.70 16.37
N ALA A 195 18.57 5.90 16.02
CA ALA A 195 17.54 4.87 16.24
C ALA A 195 17.75 3.67 15.31
N THR A 196 18.09 3.92 14.04
CA THR A 196 18.43 2.87 13.07
C THR A 196 19.70 2.13 13.48
N ILE A 197 20.72 2.83 13.99
CA ILE A 197 21.96 2.19 14.50
C ILE A 197 21.63 1.31 15.70
N ALA A 198 20.86 1.80 16.66
CA ALA A 198 20.46 1.04 17.85
C ALA A 198 19.69 -0.24 17.45
N ALA A 199 18.72 -0.12 16.56
CA ALA A 199 17.96 -1.27 16.06
C ALA A 199 18.84 -2.29 15.33
N ALA A 200 19.80 -1.84 14.53
CA ALA A 200 20.75 -2.73 13.84
C ALA A 200 21.68 -3.47 14.82
N ILE A 201 22.02 -2.84 15.95
CA ILE A 201 22.82 -3.50 17.02
C ILE A 201 21.97 -4.56 17.73
N GLU A 202 20.69 -4.27 18.03
CA GLU A 202 19.77 -5.22 18.65
C GLU A 202 19.53 -6.44 17.76
N ASP A 203 19.26 -6.21 16.47
CA ASP A 203 18.95 -7.25 15.48
C ASP A 203 20.19 -7.84 14.80
N ARG A 204 21.39 -7.58 15.33
CA ARG A 204 22.66 -8.06 14.75
C ARG A 204 22.68 -9.58 14.59
N ARG A 205 23.25 -10.06 13.48
CA ARG A 205 23.38 -11.48 13.16
C ARG A 205 24.82 -11.93 13.33
N GLN A 206 24.98 -13.18 13.79
CA GLN A 206 26.28 -13.82 13.79
C GLN A 206 26.69 -14.11 12.33
N ILE A 207 27.92 -13.74 12.00
CA ILE A 207 28.56 -14.10 10.73
C ILE A 207 29.29 -15.42 10.96
N GLY A 208 28.87 -16.46 10.22
CA GLY A 208 29.48 -17.80 10.26
C GLY A 208 30.64 -17.89 9.27
#